data_75dcfd11aa47dd171148d2362ea211db
#
_entry.id   75dcfd11aa47dd171148d2362ea211db
#
_cell.length_a   1.000
_cell.length_b   1.000
_cell.length_c   1.000
_cell.angle_alpha   90.00
_cell.angle_beta   90.00
_cell.angle_gamma   90.00
#
_symmetry.space_group_name_H-M   'P 1'
#
loop_
_entity.id
_entity.type
_entity.pdbx_description
1 polymer ?
#
loop_
_entity_poly.entity_id
_entity_poly.type
_entity_poly.pdbx_seq_one_letter_code
_entity_poly.pdbx_strand_id
1 'polypeptide(L)'
;MREQTEVVPKKLDSSTQLAVDRTRLAYERALMAWIRTAALLIKPALLFGILFSVAVAAFAQDPNPNFKEELDQETPQQQKQEAQKPDAKASAGDLAKATQNPVASLISVPLQNFTDFNIGPFDRNRNTVIQAQPVIPIPLGQNWNLITRTIGALVFQPNIAQPNQGTFGLNDINPSFFLSPANPGRLIWGAGPTFLIPTATDNVLGTGKFSIGPGVVVAVQPEKWTLGVLVSNLFSVAGPSNRANVNAFTLQYFINYNLKKGYYLTLAPIITANWNAPSGNVWLIPVGGGIGRIMRLGFQPVNVSVQAYGNAKRPDNFPSPTWQLKFQIAFLYPKRPKG
;
A
#
# COMPACT_ATOMS: atom_id res chain seq x y z
N MET A 1 -56.88 9.43 30.43
CA MET A 1 -56.62 7.98 30.46
C MET A 1 -56.42 7.55 29.03
N ARG A 2 -55.18 7.24 28.60
CA ARG A 2 -54.90 6.62 27.32
C ARG A 2 -54.59 5.16 27.61
N GLU A 3 -55.43 4.28 27.11
CA GLU A 3 -55.22 2.83 27.13
C GLU A 3 -53.99 2.47 26.28
N GLN A 4 -53.01 1.90 26.94
CA GLN A 4 -51.88 1.26 26.24
C GLN A 4 -52.36 -0.11 25.80
N THR A 5 -52.53 -0.26 24.48
CA THR A 5 -52.82 -1.56 23.86
C THR A 5 -51.52 -2.37 23.86
N GLU A 6 -51.46 -3.37 24.71
CA GLU A 6 -50.38 -4.35 24.79
C GLU A 6 -50.40 -5.22 23.51
N VAL A 7 -49.44 -5.06 22.62
CA VAL A 7 -49.28 -5.87 21.39
C VAL A 7 -48.71 -7.23 21.78
N VAL A 8 -49.60 -8.22 21.97
CA VAL A 8 -49.20 -9.61 22.15
C VAL A 8 -48.55 -10.12 20.86
N PRO A 9 -47.29 -10.61 20.88
CA PRO A 9 -46.62 -11.11 19.68
C PRO A 9 -47.38 -12.35 19.13
N LYS A 10 -47.83 -12.24 17.91
CA LYS A 10 -48.54 -13.32 17.22
C LYS A 10 -47.64 -14.55 17.07
N LYS A 11 -48.02 -15.67 17.69
CA LYS A 11 -47.31 -16.94 17.58
C LYS A 11 -47.24 -17.37 16.11
N LEU A 12 -46.04 -17.50 15.58
CA LEU A 12 -45.84 -18.00 14.22
C LEU A 12 -46.44 -19.40 14.04
N ASP A 13 -47.02 -19.69 12.89
CA ASP A 13 -47.52 -21.01 12.61
C ASP A 13 -46.36 -22.02 12.51
N SER A 14 -46.66 -23.31 12.67
CA SER A 14 -45.65 -24.37 12.68
C SER A 14 -44.85 -24.48 11.37
N SER A 15 -45.45 -24.12 10.23
CA SER A 15 -44.81 -24.15 8.92
C SER A 15 -43.75 -23.01 8.79
N THR A 16 -44.09 -21.82 9.25
CA THR A 16 -43.21 -20.68 9.29
C THR A 16 -42.06 -20.88 10.30
N GLN A 17 -42.34 -21.49 11.47
CA GLN A 17 -41.34 -21.85 12.45
C GLN A 17 -40.32 -22.86 11.85
N LEU A 18 -40.82 -23.91 11.16
CA LEU A 18 -39.98 -24.89 10.48
C LEU A 18 -39.10 -24.28 9.37
N ALA A 19 -39.62 -23.30 8.64
CA ALA A 19 -38.89 -22.58 7.61
C ALA A 19 -37.75 -21.73 8.23
N VAL A 20 -38.03 -21.03 9.34
CA VAL A 20 -37.03 -20.28 10.10
C VAL A 20 -35.94 -21.19 10.64
N ASP A 21 -36.30 -22.35 11.22
CA ASP A 21 -35.34 -23.31 11.77
C ASP A 21 -34.47 -23.95 10.66
N ARG A 22 -35.03 -24.27 9.51
CA ARG A 22 -34.28 -24.74 8.34
C ARG A 22 -33.30 -23.70 7.83
N THR A 23 -33.70 -22.44 7.75
CA THR A 23 -32.83 -21.33 7.34
C THR A 23 -31.71 -21.11 8.35
N ARG A 24 -31.98 -21.20 9.65
CA ARG A 24 -31.00 -21.13 10.73
C ARG A 24 -29.99 -22.24 10.66
N LEU A 25 -30.42 -23.50 10.49
CA LEU A 25 -29.56 -24.68 10.33
C LEU A 25 -28.68 -24.60 9.06
N ALA A 26 -29.24 -24.09 7.95
CA ALA A 26 -28.46 -23.84 6.72
C ALA A 26 -27.38 -22.80 6.95
N TYR A 27 -27.71 -21.71 7.67
CA TYR A 27 -26.76 -20.68 8.04
C TYR A 27 -25.65 -21.19 8.95
N GLU A 28 -25.97 -21.99 9.97
CA GLU A 28 -24.98 -22.59 10.88
C GLU A 28 -24.04 -23.57 10.14
N ARG A 29 -24.56 -24.36 9.20
CA ARG A 29 -23.76 -25.25 8.34
C ARG A 29 -22.83 -24.45 7.40
N ALA A 30 -23.34 -23.38 6.78
CA ALA A 30 -22.54 -22.50 5.95
C ALA A 30 -21.45 -21.77 6.76
N LEU A 31 -21.77 -21.32 7.96
CA LEU A 31 -20.81 -20.70 8.90
C LEU A 31 -19.70 -21.68 9.31
N MET A 32 -20.07 -22.93 9.62
CA MET A 32 -19.08 -23.96 9.99
C MET A 32 -18.21 -24.39 8.81
N ALA A 33 -18.77 -24.45 7.59
CA ALA A 33 -18.01 -24.67 6.36
C ALA A 33 -17.03 -23.53 6.09
N TRP A 34 -17.47 -22.28 6.28
CA TRP A 34 -16.63 -21.09 6.14
C TRP A 34 -15.51 -21.05 7.19
N ILE A 35 -15.80 -21.38 8.47
CA ILE A 35 -14.79 -21.47 9.53
C ILE A 35 -13.74 -22.53 9.18
N ARG A 36 -14.14 -23.69 8.63
CA ARG A 36 -13.21 -24.73 8.17
C ARG A 36 -12.36 -24.24 6.99
N THR A 37 -12.95 -23.57 6.01
CA THR A 37 -12.23 -23.01 4.86
C THR A 37 -11.32 -21.87 5.28
N ALA A 38 -11.80 -20.98 6.17
CA ALA A 38 -10.98 -19.91 6.74
C ALA A 38 -9.82 -20.48 7.57
N ALA A 39 -10.05 -21.55 8.36
CA ALA A 39 -8.99 -22.23 9.09
C ALA A 39 -7.95 -22.89 8.17
N LEU A 40 -8.36 -23.35 6.98
CA LEU A 40 -7.46 -23.88 5.94
C LEU A 40 -6.65 -22.77 5.25
N LEU A 41 -7.20 -21.57 5.12
CA LEU A 41 -6.53 -20.40 4.55
C LEU A 41 -5.70 -19.64 5.59
N ILE A 42 -6.11 -19.64 6.86
CA ILE A 42 -5.39 -19.03 7.97
C ILE A 42 -4.14 -19.85 8.32
N LYS A 43 -4.16 -21.19 8.20
CA LYS A 43 -2.98 -22.02 8.44
C LYS A 43 -1.77 -21.66 7.57
N PRO A 44 -1.85 -21.50 6.24
CA PRO A 44 -0.71 -21.05 5.45
C PRO A 44 -0.33 -19.59 5.73
N ALA A 45 -1.27 -18.69 6.02
CA ALA A 45 -0.97 -17.32 6.40
C ALA A 45 -0.34 -17.21 7.80
N LEU A 46 -0.80 -18.01 8.77
CA LEU A 46 -0.18 -18.18 10.09
C LEU A 46 1.17 -18.89 9.98
N LEU A 47 1.27 -19.94 9.16
CA LEU A 47 2.52 -20.64 8.89
C LEU A 47 3.53 -19.71 8.19
N PHE A 48 3.08 -18.91 7.23
CA PHE A 48 3.90 -17.88 6.60
C PHE A 48 4.30 -16.79 7.61
N GLY A 49 3.37 -16.32 8.46
CA GLY A 49 3.65 -15.38 9.54
C GLY A 49 4.60 -15.97 10.61
N ILE A 50 4.43 -17.24 10.98
CA ILE A 50 5.31 -17.95 11.91
C ILE A 50 6.67 -18.25 11.27
N LEU A 51 6.72 -18.73 10.03
CA LEU A 51 7.95 -18.93 9.28
C LEU A 51 8.69 -17.61 9.04
N PHE A 52 7.96 -16.53 8.77
CA PHE A 52 8.50 -15.19 8.64
C PHE A 52 9.03 -14.67 10.00
N SER A 53 8.29 -14.89 11.09
CA SER A 53 8.73 -14.51 12.44
C SER A 53 9.92 -15.35 12.90
N VAL A 54 9.96 -16.65 12.57
CA VAL A 54 11.10 -17.55 12.85
C VAL A 54 12.29 -17.19 11.96
N ALA A 55 12.07 -16.86 10.70
CA ALA A 55 13.13 -16.36 9.82
C ALA A 55 13.69 -15.02 10.32
N VAL A 56 12.83 -14.08 10.75
CA VAL A 56 13.24 -12.82 11.37
C VAL A 56 13.98 -13.06 12.70
N ALA A 57 13.52 -14.00 13.53
CA ALA A 57 14.19 -14.37 14.78
C ALA A 57 15.52 -15.12 14.53
N ALA A 58 15.58 -16.01 13.54
CA ALA A 58 16.82 -16.71 13.15
C ALA A 58 17.85 -15.75 12.53
N PHE A 59 17.41 -14.71 11.80
CA PHE A 59 18.27 -13.63 11.32
C PHE A 59 18.65 -12.63 12.42
N ALA A 60 17.91 -12.58 13.53
CA ALA A 60 18.27 -11.73 14.68
C ALA A 60 19.30 -12.41 15.61
N GLN A 61 19.45 -13.72 15.52
CA GLN A 61 20.53 -14.47 16.16
C GLN A 61 21.68 -14.58 15.15
N ASP A 62 22.59 -13.60 15.20
CA ASP A 62 23.81 -13.57 14.39
C ASP A 62 24.74 -14.71 14.80
N PRO A 63 25.04 -15.71 13.94
CA PRO A 63 25.91 -16.83 14.31
C PRO A 63 27.40 -16.48 14.28
N ASN A 64 27.77 -15.23 13.98
CA ASN A 64 29.17 -14.82 13.93
C ASN A 64 29.52 -13.86 15.09
N PRO A 65 30.14 -14.35 16.17
CA PRO A 65 30.55 -13.51 17.31
C PRO A 65 31.59 -12.43 16.93
N ASN A 66 32.31 -12.59 15.81
CA ASN A 66 33.35 -11.65 15.35
C ASN A 66 32.78 -10.46 14.56
N PHE A 67 31.49 -10.51 14.17
CA PHE A 67 30.86 -9.43 13.42
C PHE A 67 30.69 -8.13 14.25
N LYS A 68 30.59 -8.25 15.56
CA LYS A 68 30.53 -7.10 16.48
C LYS A 68 31.87 -6.37 16.61
N GLU A 69 32.98 -7.08 16.57
CA GLU A 69 34.32 -6.51 16.69
C GLU A 69 34.78 -5.77 15.43
N GLU A 70 34.32 -6.27 14.24
CA GLU A 70 34.62 -5.63 12.96
C GLU A 70 33.91 -4.29 12.75
N LEU A 71 32.75 -4.09 13.40
CA LEU A 71 31.96 -2.84 13.29
C LEU A 71 32.42 -1.72 14.25
N ASP A 72 33.10 -2.07 15.35
CA ASP A 72 33.52 -1.12 16.37
C ASP A 72 34.97 -0.62 16.15
N GLN A 73 35.70 -1.20 15.18
CA GLN A 73 37.13 -0.85 14.91
C GLN A 73 37.32 0.02 13.65
N GLU A 74 36.29 0.47 12.97
CA GLU A 74 36.45 1.41 11.86
C GLU A 74 36.83 2.80 12.36
N THR A 75 38.13 3.11 12.29
CA THR A 75 38.69 4.43 12.54
C THR A 75 38.33 5.41 11.41
N PRO A 76 38.21 6.73 11.69
CA PRO A 76 37.86 7.76 10.68
C PRO A 76 38.77 7.83 9.44
N GLN A 77 39.94 7.21 9.50
CA GLN A 77 40.86 7.15 8.37
C GLN A 77 40.54 6.03 7.36
N GLN A 78 39.91 4.95 7.80
CA GLN A 78 39.47 3.89 6.90
C GLN A 78 38.24 4.29 6.05
N GLN A 79 37.36 5.11 6.62
CA GLN A 79 36.20 5.65 5.87
C GLN A 79 36.63 6.58 4.71
N LYS A 80 37.79 7.26 4.81
CA LYS A 80 38.31 8.09 3.72
C LYS A 80 38.99 7.30 2.60
N GLN A 81 39.54 6.12 2.90
CA GLN A 81 40.16 5.26 1.88
C GLN A 81 39.18 4.36 1.15
N GLU A 82 38.05 3.96 1.78
CA GLU A 82 36.99 3.22 1.10
C GLU A 82 36.19 4.08 0.11
N ALA A 83 36.11 5.38 0.29
CA ALA A 83 35.48 6.32 -0.65
C ALA A 83 36.20 6.42 -2.02
N GLN A 84 37.38 5.83 -2.17
CA GLN A 84 38.17 5.85 -3.40
C GLN A 84 38.33 4.50 -4.13
N LYS A 85 37.67 3.41 -3.64
CA LYS A 85 37.67 2.12 -4.34
C LYS A 85 36.47 2.02 -5.28
N PRO A 86 36.66 1.61 -6.57
CA PRO A 86 35.58 1.53 -7.57
C PRO A 86 34.50 0.46 -7.31
N ASP A 87 34.66 -0.35 -6.24
CA ASP A 87 33.75 -1.46 -5.90
C ASP A 87 32.95 -1.24 -4.61
N ALA A 88 32.78 0.01 -4.15
CA ALA A 88 32.03 0.29 -2.93
C ALA A 88 30.55 -0.17 -3.08
N LYS A 89 30.20 -1.30 -2.49
CA LYS A 89 28.82 -1.72 -2.28
C LYS A 89 28.09 -0.59 -1.54
N ALA A 90 27.04 -0.01 -2.16
CA ALA A 90 26.24 1.04 -1.56
C ALA A 90 25.84 0.69 -0.12
N SER A 91 26.07 1.60 0.84
CA SER A 91 25.75 1.36 2.25
C SER A 91 24.24 1.19 2.43
N ALA A 92 23.81 0.56 3.54
CA ALA A 92 22.38 0.44 3.85
C ALA A 92 21.72 1.82 3.98
N GLY A 93 22.45 2.85 4.40
CA GLY A 93 21.99 4.23 4.47
C GLY A 93 21.75 4.86 3.10
N ASP A 94 22.68 4.65 2.15
CA ASP A 94 22.53 5.16 0.77
C ASP A 94 21.38 4.46 0.04
N LEU A 95 21.24 3.15 0.23
CA LEU A 95 20.10 2.39 -0.29
C LEU A 95 18.78 2.86 0.34
N ALA A 96 18.77 3.23 1.63
CA ALA A 96 17.61 3.78 2.30
C ALA A 96 17.16 5.08 1.65
N LYS A 97 18.07 6.02 1.48
CA LYS A 97 17.78 7.30 0.82
C LYS A 97 17.34 7.11 -0.63
N ALA A 98 18.03 6.26 -1.40
CA ALA A 98 17.66 5.98 -2.77
C ALA A 98 16.27 5.35 -2.89
N THR A 99 15.92 4.40 -2.01
CA THR A 99 14.60 3.74 -2.02
C THR A 99 13.46 4.67 -1.60
N GLN A 100 13.75 5.62 -0.72
CA GLN A 100 12.78 6.60 -0.23
C GLN A 100 12.62 7.79 -1.17
N ASN A 101 13.45 7.90 -2.19
CA ASN A 101 13.35 8.92 -3.24
C ASN A 101 12.48 8.39 -4.40
N PRO A 102 11.28 8.94 -4.62
CA PRO A 102 10.33 8.43 -5.63
C PRO A 102 10.79 8.66 -7.08
N VAL A 103 11.81 9.48 -7.29
CA VAL A 103 12.42 9.75 -8.62
C VAL A 103 13.90 9.39 -8.67
N ALA A 104 14.34 8.48 -7.80
CA ALA A 104 15.73 8.01 -7.80
C ALA A 104 16.11 7.28 -9.08
N SER A 105 17.39 7.28 -9.39
CA SER A 105 17.97 6.47 -10.48
C SER A 105 18.06 4.97 -10.13
N LEU A 106 17.21 4.49 -9.23
CA LEU A 106 17.13 3.12 -8.74
C LEU A 106 15.87 2.46 -9.27
N ILE A 107 16.01 1.30 -9.93
CA ILE A 107 14.86 0.47 -10.26
C ILE A 107 14.36 -0.17 -8.97
N SER A 108 13.09 -0.01 -8.67
CA SER A 108 12.45 -0.64 -7.52
C SER A 108 11.13 -1.30 -7.93
N VAL A 109 10.86 -2.45 -7.32
CA VAL A 109 9.62 -3.21 -7.54
C VAL A 109 8.96 -3.46 -6.19
N PRO A 110 8.21 -2.47 -5.65
CA PRO A 110 7.39 -2.67 -4.47
C PRO A 110 6.22 -3.61 -4.74
N LEU A 111 6.08 -4.62 -3.89
CA LEU A 111 4.88 -5.41 -3.70
C LEU A 111 4.25 -4.96 -2.39
N GLN A 112 3.01 -4.52 -2.45
CA GLN A 112 2.32 -3.93 -1.29
C GLN A 112 1.00 -4.65 -1.07
N ASN A 113 0.71 -4.96 0.18
CA ASN A 113 -0.61 -5.38 0.61
C ASN A 113 -1.23 -4.25 1.43
N PHE A 114 -2.44 -3.88 1.09
CA PHE A 114 -3.29 -3.00 1.89
C PHE A 114 -4.50 -3.82 2.33
N THR A 115 -4.71 -3.89 3.61
CA THR A 115 -5.90 -4.50 4.19
C THR A 115 -6.67 -3.43 4.95
N ASP A 116 -7.85 -3.12 4.43
CA ASP A 116 -8.79 -2.17 5.02
C ASP A 116 -9.76 -2.95 5.92
N PHE A 117 -9.99 -2.43 7.11
CA PHE A 117 -10.81 -3.07 8.13
C PHE A 117 -12.04 -2.21 8.47
N ASN A 118 -13.03 -2.89 9.02
CA ASN A 118 -14.27 -2.30 9.51
C ASN A 118 -14.99 -1.52 8.41
N ILE A 119 -15.31 -2.22 7.32
CA ILE A 119 -16.06 -1.65 6.20
C ILE A 119 -17.53 -2.03 6.34
N GLY A 120 -18.42 -1.09 5.98
CA GLY A 120 -19.86 -1.29 5.94
C GLY A 120 -20.56 -0.98 7.26
N PRO A 121 -21.90 -1.10 7.26
CA PRO A 121 -22.75 -0.65 8.37
C PRO A 121 -22.55 -1.40 9.69
N PHE A 122 -21.92 -2.58 9.63
CA PHE A 122 -21.66 -3.42 10.80
C PHE A 122 -20.17 -3.55 11.13
N ASP A 123 -19.29 -2.79 10.47
CA ASP A 123 -17.83 -2.81 10.67
C ASP A 123 -17.19 -4.23 10.58
N ARG A 124 -17.76 -5.12 9.74
CA ARG A 124 -17.36 -6.54 9.68
C ARG A 124 -16.60 -6.93 8.43
N ASN A 125 -16.64 -6.10 7.39
CA ASN A 125 -16.02 -6.43 6.11
C ASN A 125 -14.58 -5.94 6.05
N ARG A 126 -13.79 -6.62 5.21
CA ARG A 126 -12.40 -6.28 4.90
C ARG A 126 -12.22 -6.21 3.40
N ASN A 127 -11.56 -5.17 2.94
CA ASN A 127 -11.06 -5.06 1.58
C ASN A 127 -9.56 -5.37 1.57
N THR A 128 -9.09 -6.14 0.61
CA THR A 128 -7.67 -6.46 0.47
C THR A 128 -7.20 -6.11 -0.93
N VAL A 129 -6.15 -5.31 -1.01
CA VAL A 129 -5.50 -4.90 -2.24
C VAL A 129 -4.06 -5.39 -2.22
N ILE A 130 -3.67 -6.20 -3.19
CA ILE A 130 -2.28 -6.61 -3.41
C ILE A 130 -1.82 -5.94 -4.69
N GLN A 131 -0.90 -5.00 -4.58
CA GLN A 131 -0.43 -4.24 -5.73
C GLN A 131 1.06 -4.39 -5.98
N ALA A 132 1.43 -4.41 -7.25
CA ALA A 132 2.79 -4.21 -7.74
C ALA A 132 2.93 -2.78 -8.24
N GLN A 133 4.03 -2.12 -7.87
CA GLN A 133 4.29 -0.74 -8.26
C GLN A 133 5.73 -0.55 -8.78
N PRO A 134 6.11 -1.16 -9.92
CA PRO A 134 7.43 -0.95 -10.49
C PRO A 134 7.68 0.53 -10.78
N VAL A 135 8.87 0.99 -10.36
CA VAL A 135 9.41 2.31 -10.64
C VAL A 135 10.72 2.12 -11.42
N ILE A 136 10.75 2.62 -12.65
CA ILE A 136 11.87 2.42 -13.58
C ILE A 136 12.33 3.77 -14.10
N PRO A 137 13.55 4.22 -13.74
CA PRO A 137 14.16 5.41 -14.29
C PRO A 137 14.80 5.12 -15.65
N ILE A 138 14.37 5.84 -16.67
CA ILE A 138 14.88 5.78 -18.05
C ILE A 138 15.67 7.06 -18.32
N PRO A 139 17.00 7.00 -18.55
CA PRO A 139 17.77 8.20 -18.86
C PRO A 139 17.34 8.81 -20.20
N LEU A 140 17.08 10.12 -20.19
CA LEU A 140 16.85 10.93 -21.38
C LEU A 140 18.04 11.89 -21.56
N GLY A 141 19.11 11.42 -22.20
CA GLY A 141 20.35 12.16 -22.31
C GLY A 141 21.10 12.27 -20.99
N GLN A 142 21.86 13.36 -20.80
CA GLN A 142 22.71 13.56 -19.61
C GLN A 142 22.01 14.27 -18.46
N ASN A 143 20.97 15.07 -18.76
CA ASN A 143 20.37 16.01 -17.80
C ASN A 143 19.03 15.56 -17.25
N TRP A 144 18.35 14.62 -17.89
CA TRP A 144 16.98 14.24 -17.55
C TRP A 144 16.80 12.73 -17.42
N ASN A 145 15.88 12.35 -16.57
CA ASN A 145 15.34 11.00 -16.48
C ASN A 145 13.82 11.03 -16.68
N LEU A 146 13.30 10.07 -17.43
CA LEU A 146 11.89 9.72 -17.40
C LEU A 146 11.69 8.64 -16.35
N ILE A 147 10.96 8.95 -15.30
CA ILE A 147 10.61 8.00 -14.26
C ILE A 147 9.24 7.43 -14.59
N THR A 148 9.19 6.15 -14.91
CA THR A 148 7.93 5.44 -15.10
C THR A 148 7.54 4.78 -13.80
N ARG A 149 6.29 4.99 -13.36
CA ARG A 149 5.70 4.35 -12.20
C ARG A 149 4.35 3.78 -12.60
N THR A 150 4.18 2.47 -12.52
CA THR A 150 2.93 1.81 -12.89
C THR A 150 2.37 1.08 -11.68
N ILE A 151 1.10 1.29 -11.37
CA ILE A 151 0.39 0.55 -10.33
C ILE A 151 -0.56 -0.42 -11.00
N GLY A 152 -0.41 -1.70 -10.70
CA GLY A 152 -1.37 -2.75 -11.03
C GLY A 152 -1.74 -3.50 -9.76
N ALA A 153 -3.02 -3.74 -9.53
CA ALA A 153 -3.49 -4.34 -8.30
C ALA A 153 -4.49 -5.47 -8.53
N LEU A 154 -4.36 -6.50 -7.68
CA LEU A 154 -5.39 -7.50 -7.42
C LEU A 154 -6.20 -7.04 -6.21
N VAL A 155 -7.50 -7.00 -6.34
CA VAL A 155 -8.41 -6.50 -5.31
C VAL A 155 -9.40 -7.59 -4.94
N PHE A 156 -9.58 -7.80 -3.64
CA PHE A 156 -10.71 -8.51 -3.09
C PHE A 156 -11.67 -7.49 -2.46
N GLN A 157 -12.74 -7.18 -3.17
CA GLN A 157 -13.78 -6.22 -2.76
C GLN A 157 -14.93 -6.99 -2.11
N PRO A 158 -15.22 -6.80 -0.81
CA PRO A 158 -16.35 -7.47 -0.17
C PRO A 158 -17.68 -6.90 -0.67
N ASN A 159 -18.68 -7.76 -0.79
CA ASN A 159 -20.05 -7.31 -0.99
C ASN A 159 -20.66 -6.90 0.36
N ILE A 160 -20.99 -5.61 0.49
CA ILE A 160 -21.48 -5.05 1.75
C ILE A 160 -22.92 -5.46 2.04
N ALA A 161 -23.72 -5.67 0.99
CA ALA A 161 -25.11 -6.06 1.09
C ALA A 161 -25.30 -7.58 1.30
N GLN A 162 -24.31 -8.39 0.90
CA GLN A 162 -24.38 -9.85 0.98
C GLN A 162 -23.14 -10.37 1.71
N PRO A 163 -23.24 -10.69 3.00
CA PRO A 163 -22.14 -11.25 3.78
C PRO A 163 -21.57 -12.51 3.10
N ASN A 164 -20.25 -12.66 3.14
CA ASN A 164 -19.49 -13.77 2.55
C ASN A 164 -19.45 -13.83 1.01
N GLN A 165 -19.92 -12.81 0.33
CA GLN A 165 -19.72 -12.63 -1.10
C GLN A 165 -18.74 -11.47 -1.34
N GLY A 166 -18.04 -11.53 -2.46
CA GLY A 166 -17.11 -10.50 -2.87
C GLY A 166 -16.62 -10.75 -4.28
N THR A 167 -16.05 -9.72 -4.88
CA THR A 167 -15.46 -9.78 -6.21
C THR A 167 -13.95 -9.76 -6.07
N PHE A 168 -13.28 -10.68 -6.74
CA PHE A 168 -11.82 -10.75 -6.83
C PHE A 168 -11.41 -10.56 -8.29
N GLY A 169 -10.42 -9.72 -8.52
CA GLY A 169 -9.89 -9.51 -9.86
C GLY A 169 -8.88 -8.36 -9.93
N LEU A 170 -8.54 -7.98 -11.15
CA LEU A 170 -7.66 -6.85 -11.43
C LEU A 170 -8.44 -5.54 -11.31
N ASN A 171 -7.77 -4.52 -10.77
CA ASN A 171 -8.19 -3.12 -10.80
C ASN A 171 -7.72 -2.43 -12.08
N ASP A 172 -8.17 -1.19 -12.29
CA ASP A 172 -7.65 -0.30 -13.33
C ASP A 172 -6.15 -0.06 -13.13
N ILE A 173 -5.37 -0.13 -14.22
CA ILE A 173 -3.94 0.15 -14.20
C ILE A 173 -3.70 1.66 -14.18
N ASN A 174 -2.80 2.10 -13.30
CA ASN A 174 -2.45 3.52 -13.14
C ASN A 174 -0.97 3.77 -13.47
N PRO A 175 -0.61 4.05 -14.73
CA PRO A 175 0.75 4.47 -15.10
C PRO A 175 0.93 5.98 -14.90
N SER A 176 2.13 6.36 -14.45
CA SER A 176 2.57 7.74 -14.30
C SER A 176 3.95 7.91 -14.92
N PHE A 177 4.21 9.05 -15.53
CA PHE A 177 5.45 9.37 -16.21
C PHE A 177 5.95 10.72 -15.73
N PHE A 178 7.02 10.73 -14.94
CA PHE A 178 7.59 11.96 -14.39
C PHE A 178 8.90 12.30 -15.07
N LEU A 179 9.01 13.49 -15.62
CA LEU A 179 10.28 14.06 -16.04
C LEU A 179 10.97 14.64 -14.78
N SER A 180 12.21 14.23 -14.55
CA SER A 180 12.99 14.61 -13.37
C SER A 180 14.44 14.91 -13.77
N PRO A 181 15.13 15.90 -13.18
CA PRO A 181 16.56 16.10 -13.40
C PRO A 181 17.37 14.84 -13.07
N ALA A 182 18.37 14.52 -13.92
CA ALA A 182 19.25 13.37 -13.68
C ALA A 182 20.14 13.56 -12.45
N ASN A 183 20.54 14.82 -12.19
CA ASN A 183 21.34 15.22 -11.04
C ASN A 183 20.56 16.30 -10.26
N PRO A 184 19.56 15.91 -9.47
CA PRO A 184 18.83 16.86 -8.66
C PRO A 184 19.76 17.41 -7.57
N GLY A 185 19.65 18.71 -7.28
CA GLY A 185 20.32 19.32 -6.16
C GLY A 185 19.71 18.92 -4.82
N ARG A 186 19.60 19.86 -3.88
CA ARG A 186 18.94 19.61 -2.59
C ARG A 186 17.44 19.32 -2.74
N LEU A 187 16.80 19.91 -3.76
CA LEU A 187 15.40 19.71 -4.10
C LEU A 187 15.29 18.65 -5.20
N ILE A 188 14.72 17.53 -4.86
CA ILE A 188 14.41 16.44 -5.76
C ILE A 188 12.97 16.64 -6.25
N TRP A 189 12.75 16.63 -7.55
CA TRP A 189 11.41 16.83 -8.09
C TRP A 189 11.19 16.07 -9.40
N GLY A 190 9.94 15.85 -9.71
CA GLY A 190 9.51 15.32 -11.00
C GLY A 190 8.07 15.72 -11.27
N ALA A 191 7.75 15.97 -12.52
CA ALA A 191 6.40 16.32 -12.94
C ALA A 191 6.05 15.64 -14.26
N GLY A 192 4.76 15.36 -14.47
CA GLY A 192 4.29 14.77 -15.71
C GLY A 192 2.89 14.19 -15.62
N PRO A 193 2.43 13.52 -16.69
CA PRO A 193 1.09 12.95 -16.74
C PRO A 193 0.98 11.66 -15.92
N THR A 194 -0.19 11.49 -15.33
CA THR A 194 -0.66 10.23 -14.76
C THR A 194 -1.95 9.82 -15.46
N PHE A 195 -2.16 8.52 -15.62
CA PHE A 195 -3.29 7.95 -16.35
C PHE A 195 -4.00 6.91 -15.48
N LEU A 196 -5.27 6.67 -15.77
CA LEU A 196 -6.02 5.52 -15.29
C LEU A 196 -6.62 4.82 -16.49
N ILE A 197 -6.21 3.59 -16.71
CA ILE A 197 -6.64 2.78 -17.86
C ILE A 197 -7.70 1.80 -17.36
N PRO A 198 -8.90 1.75 -17.95
CA PRO A 198 -9.99 0.90 -17.50
C PRO A 198 -9.74 -0.57 -17.86
N THR A 199 -8.87 -1.22 -17.11
CA THR A 199 -8.46 -2.63 -17.29
C THR A 199 -9.03 -3.57 -16.26
N ALA A 200 -9.89 -3.06 -15.36
CA ALA A 200 -10.52 -3.86 -14.32
C ALA A 200 -11.32 -5.03 -14.93
N THR A 201 -11.18 -6.20 -14.28
CA THR A 201 -11.85 -7.43 -14.75
C THR A 201 -13.31 -7.50 -14.35
N ASP A 202 -13.76 -6.61 -13.47
CA ASP A 202 -15.15 -6.49 -13.05
C ASP A 202 -15.52 -5.01 -12.83
N ASN A 203 -16.80 -4.70 -13.04
CA ASN A 203 -17.33 -3.34 -12.93
C ASN A 203 -17.21 -2.72 -11.53
N VAL A 204 -17.18 -3.53 -10.47
CA VAL A 204 -17.01 -3.05 -9.09
C VAL A 204 -15.56 -2.81 -8.72
N LEU A 205 -14.61 -3.33 -9.50
CA LEU A 205 -13.18 -3.23 -9.26
C LEU A 205 -12.52 -2.05 -9.97
N GLY A 206 -13.21 -1.37 -10.88
CA GLY A 206 -12.66 -0.26 -11.64
C GLY A 206 -13.65 0.84 -11.96
N THR A 207 -13.13 1.95 -12.45
CA THR A 207 -13.94 3.12 -12.83
C THR A 207 -14.69 2.93 -14.15
N GLY A 208 -14.16 2.10 -15.04
CA GLY A 208 -14.64 1.94 -16.42
C GLY A 208 -14.38 3.18 -17.29
N LYS A 209 -13.61 4.15 -16.80
CA LYS A 209 -13.29 5.41 -17.48
C LYS A 209 -11.79 5.53 -17.71
N PHE A 210 -11.40 5.88 -18.92
CA PHE A 210 -10.04 6.35 -19.17
C PHE A 210 -9.89 7.75 -18.60
N SER A 211 -8.88 7.92 -17.75
CA SER A 211 -8.64 9.21 -17.08
C SER A 211 -7.17 9.62 -17.23
N ILE A 212 -6.95 10.93 -17.29
CA ILE A 212 -5.63 11.56 -17.37
C ILE A 212 -5.59 12.75 -16.43
N GLY A 213 -4.41 13.09 -15.96
CA GLY A 213 -4.20 14.31 -15.20
C GLY A 213 -2.74 14.57 -14.85
N PRO A 214 -2.43 15.70 -14.24
CA PRO A 214 -1.09 16.05 -13.81
C PRO A 214 -0.70 15.28 -12.56
N GLY A 215 0.60 15.00 -12.45
CA GLY A 215 1.24 14.49 -11.26
C GLY A 215 2.54 15.25 -10.99
N VAL A 216 2.80 15.53 -9.73
CA VAL A 216 4.02 16.21 -9.27
C VAL A 216 4.55 15.50 -8.02
N VAL A 217 5.84 15.33 -7.96
CA VAL A 217 6.54 14.84 -6.77
C VAL A 217 7.66 15.80 -6.41
N VAL A 218 7.79 16.08 -5.12
CA VAL A 218 8.87 16.91 -4.56
C VAL A 218 9.39 16.22 -3.31
N ALA A 219 10.71 16.21 -3.14
CA ALA A 219 11.35 15.63 -1.96
C ALA A 219 12.64 16.35 -1.59
N VAL A 220 13.03 16.26 -0.32
CA VAL A 220 14.32 16.67 0.21
C VAL A 220 14.84 15.56 1.14
N GLN A 221 16.17 15.41 1.20
CA GLN A 221 16.81 14.37 1.99
C GLN A 221 17.92 14.93 2.92
N PRO A 222 17.58 15.80 3.89
CA PRO A 222 18.56 16.31 4.84
C PRO A 222 18.97 15.21 5.82
N GLU A 223 20.28 15.00 5.99
CA GLU A 223 20.88 14.04 6.93
C GLU A 223 20.15 12.69 7.02
N LYS A 224 19.42 12.46 8.13
CA LYS A 224 18.67 11.21 8.38
C LYS A 224 17.23 11.23 7.88
N TRP A 225 16.75 12.36 7.38
CA TRP A 225 15.37 12.52 6.96
C TRP A 225 15.22 12.32 5.45
N THR A 226 14.07 11.80 5.05
CA THR A 226 13.52 11.91 3.70
C THR A 226 12.12 12.44 3.84
N LEU A 227 11.90 13.64 3.34
CA LEU A 227 10.63 14.35 3.40
C LEU A 227 10.17 14.62 1.98
N GLY A 228 8.89 14.38 1.70
CA GLY A 228 8.38 14.69 0.39
C GLY A 228 6.88 14.54 0.26
N VAL A 229 6.40 14.90 -0.91
CA VAL A 229 5.00 14.85 -1.28
C VAL A 229 4.86 14.46 -2.74
N LEU A 230 3.89 13.60 -3.03
CA LEU A 230 3.41 13.27 -4.36
C LEU A 230 1.95 13.69 -4.44
N VAL A 231 1.61 14.49 -5.44
CA VAL A 231 0.25 14.98 -5.69
C VAL A 231 -0.14 14.64 -7.12
N SER A 232 -1.37 14.20 -7.31
CA SER A 232 -1.96 14.03 -8.64
C SER A 232 -3.46 14.27 -8.60
N ASN A 233 -4.04 14.63 -9.75
CA ASN A 233 -5.47 14.64 -9.94
C ASN A 233 -5.81 14.01 -11.28
N LEU A 234 -6.77 13.11 -11.30
CA LEU A 234 -7.24 12.39 -12.47
C LEU A 234 -8.61 12.90 -12.89
N PHE A 235 -8.78 13.13 -14.19
CA PHE A 235 -10.05 13.52 -14.80
C PHE A 235 -10.41 12.51 -15.88
N SER A 236 -11.64 11.99 -15.86
CA SER A 236 -12.11 11.10 -16.93
C SER A 236 -12.31 11.88 -18.22
N VAL A 237 -11.76 11.35 -19.32
CA VAL A 237 -11.83 11.98 -20.66
C VAL A 237 -12.54 11.06 -21.66
N ALA A 238 -12.66 9.77 -21.39
CA ALA A 238 -13.34 8.80 -22.24
C ALA A 238 -13.94 7.64 -21.43
N GLY A 239 -14.92 6.95 -22.02
CA GLY A 239 -15.54 5.76 -21.43
C GLY A 239 -17.07 5.80 -21.52
N PRO A 240 -17.76 4.72 -21.13
CA PRO A 240 -19.19 4.57 -21.25
C PRO A 240 -19.95 5.66 -20.46
N SER A 241 -21.05 6.18 -21.03
CA SER A 241 -21.85 7.23 -20.41
C SER A 241 -22.58 6.81 -19.14
N ASN A 242 -22.86 5.50 -19.00
CA ASN A 242 -23.48 4.90 -17.82
C ASN A 242 -22.53 4.70 -16.63
N ARG A 243 -21.25 5.04 -16.76
CA ARG A 243 -20.26 5.03 -15.69
C ARG A 243 -20.04 6.44 -15.16
N ALA A 244 -19.89 6.57 -13.84
CA ALA A 244 -19.63 7.85 -13.19
C ALA A 244 -18.32 8.50 -13.69
N ASN A 245 -18.35 9.80 -13.87
CA ASN A 245 -17.14 10.55 -14.20
C ASN A 245 -16.14 10.52 -13.04
N VAL A 246 -14.87 10.51 -13.38
CA VAL A 246 -13.76 10.56 -12.44
C VAL A 246 -13.26 11.99 -12.31
N ASN A 247 -13.16 12.49 -11.10
CA ASN A 247 -12.39 13.66 -10.71
C ASN A 247 -11.81 13.35 -9.34
N ALA A 248 -10.62 12.73 -9.35
CA ALA A 248 -10.03 12.10 -8.18
C ALA A 248 -8.65 12.67 -7.87
N PHE A 249 -8.53 13.27 -6.70
CA PHE A 249 -7.30 13.81 -6.17
C PHE A 249 -6.61 12.78 -5.28
N THR A 250 -5.29 12.74 -5.37
CA THR A 250 -4.44 11.94 -4.49
C THR A 250 -3.28 12.80 -4.00
N LEU A 251 -3.06 12.78 -2.69
CA LEU A 251 -1.90 13.36 -2.04
C LEU A 251 -1.27 12.31 -1.15
N GLN A 252 -0.01 11.99 -1.39
CA GLN A 252 0.80 11.14 -0.53
C GLN A 252 1.98 11.97 -0.03
N TYR A 253 1.96 12.39 1.22
CA TYR A 253 3.18 12.86 1.86
C TYR A 253 3.96 11.68 2.44
N PHE A 254 5.25 11.80 2.51
CA PHE A 254 6.11 10.79 3.14
C PHE A 254 7.18 11.46 3.98
N ILE A 255 7.27 11.00 5.21
CA ILE A 255 8.22 11.44 6.21
C ILE A 255 8.93 10.20 6.72
N ASN A 256 10.22 10.05 6.39
CA ASN A 256 11.01 8.93 6.84
C ASN A 256 12.17 9.43 7.68
N TYR A 257 12.41 8.79 8.81
CA TYR A 257 13.56 9.03 9.67
C TYR A 257 14.44 7.78 9.72
N ASN A 258 15.64 7.89 9.15
CA ASN A 258 16.57 6.78 9.01
C ASN A 258 17.33 6.56 10.33
N LEU A 259 17.30 5.33 10.80
CA LEU A 259 17.96 4.84 12.00
C LEU A 259 19.20 4.02 11.61
N LYS A 260 19.97 3.56 12.61
CA LYS A 260 21.11 2.66 12.39
C LYS A 260 20.65 1.30 11.85
N LYS A 261 21.56 0.55 11.22
CA LYS A 261 21.34 -0.84 10.70
C LYS A 261 20.21 -0.95 9.67
N GLY A 262 19.96 0.11 8.89
CA GLY A 262 18.94 0.13 7.83
C GLY A 262 17.50 0.23 8.31
N TYR A 263 17.23 0.38 9.61
CA TYR A 263 15.88 0.65 10.11
C TYR A 263 15.47 2.09 9.82
N TYR A 264 14.17 2.32 9.69
CA TYR A 264 13.60 3.66 9.56
C TYR A 264 12.17 3.70 10.11
N LEU A 265 11.79 4.86 10.61
CA LEU A 265 10.38 5.17 10.89
C LEU A 265 9.79 5.82 9.66
N THR A 266 8.53 5.54 9.38
CA THR A 266 7.85 6.05 8.17
C THR A 266 6.42 6.48 8.46
N LEU A 267 6.05 7.63 7.90
CA LEU A 267 4.67 8.10 7.76
C LEU A 267 4.47 8.38 6.28
N ALA A 268 3.62 7.60 5.63
CA ALA A 268 3.36 7.73 4.19
C ALA A 268 1.90 7.40 3.85
N PRO A 269 0.93 8.10 4.49
CA PRO A 269 -0.48 7.92 4.19
C PRO A 269 -0.82 8.40 2.79
N ILE A 270 -1.89 7.84 2.22
CA ILE A 270 -2.45 8.26 0.93
C ILE A 270 -3.79 8.93 1.20
N ILE A 271 -3.81 10.24 1.15
CA ILE A 271 -5.02 11.05 1.25
C ILE A 271 -5.67 11.10 -0.12
N THR A 272 -6.98 10.85 -0.18
CA THR A 272 -7.73 10.93 -1.43
C THR A 272 -8.95 11.83 -1.30
N ALA A 273 -9.33 12.47 -2.43
CA ALA A 273 -10.58 13.18 -2.53
C ALA A 273 -11.29 12.84 -3.85
N ASN A 274 -12.58 12.61 -3.78
CA ASN A 274 -13.45 12.52 -4.94
C ASN A 274 -14.25 13.82 -5.06
N TRP A 275 -13.84 14.69 -5.98
CA TRP A 275 -14.48 16.00 -6.16
C TRP A 275 -15.92 15.93 -6.69
N ASN A 276 -16.32 14.79 -7.27
CA ASN A 276 -17.68 14.56 -7.74
C ASN A 276 -18.61 14.04 -6.62
N ALA A 277 -18.07 13.74 -5.44
CA ALA A 277 -18.86 13.26 -4.33
C ALA A 277 -19.62 14.41 -3.64
N PRO A 278 -20.82 14.12 -3.06
CA PRO A 278 -21.52 15.09 -2.22
C PRO A 278 -20.68 15.56 -1.04
N SER A 279 -21.02 16.75 -0.51
CA SER A 279 -20.41 17.27 0.72
C SER A 279 -20.45 16.23 1.84
N GLY A 280 -19.35 16.10 2.59
CA GLY A 280 -19.20 15.05 3.61
C GLY A 280 -18.58 13.75 3.09
N ASN A 281 -18.70 13.45 1.80
CA ASN A 281 -18.20 12.21 1.17
C ASN A 281 -16.92 12.42 0.32
N VAL A 282 -16.37 13.61 0.29
CA VAL A 282 -15.24 13.99 -0.58
C VAL A 282 -13.94 13.34 -0.14
N TRP A 283 -13.63 13.37 1.15
CA TRP A 283 -12.31 13.10 1.68
C TRP A 283 -12.17 11.76 2.38
N LEU A 284 -11.05 11.08 2.12
CA LEU A 284 -10.51 10.01 2.95
C LEU A 284 -9.12 10.44 3.42
N ILE A 285 -8.94 10.60 4.75
CA ILE A 285 -7.71 11.12 5.35
C ILE A 285 -7.19 10.11 6.38
N PRO A 286 -6.28 9.21 5.96
CA PRO A 286 -5.60 8.30 6.88
C PRO A 286 -4.50 9.04 7.66
N VAL A 287 -4.33 8.68 8.93
CA VAL A 287 -3.28 9.17 9.83
C VAL A 287 -2.64 7.97 10.50
N GLY A 288 -1.33 7.92 10.52
CA GLY A 288 -0.58 6.82 11.12
C GLY A 288 0.80 6.70 10.52
N GLY A 289 1.43 5.57 10.76
CA GLY A 289 2.77 5.31 10.27
C GLY A 289 3.24 3.91 10.61
N GLY A 290 4.53 3.70 10.55
CA GLY A 290 5.10 2.40 10.83
C GLY A 290 6.62 2.38 10.85
N ILE A 291 7.15 1.19 10.73
CA ILE A 291 8.58 0.91 10.74
C ILE A 291 8.96 0.11 9.50
N GLY A 292 10.13 0.38 8.98
CA GLY A 292 10.72 -0.41 7.91
C GLY A 292 12.19 -0.70 8.14
N ARG A 293 12.69 -1.61 7.33
CA ARG A 293 14.11 -1.97 7.30
C ARG A 293 14.56 -2.25 5.88
N ILE A 294 15.70 -1.71 5.53
CA ILE A 294 16.43 -2.06 4.32
C ILE A 294 17.50 -3.06 4.70
N MET A 295 17.48 -4.21 4.04
CA MET A 295 18.39 -5.31 4.28
C MET A 295 18.79 -6.00 2.98
N ARG A 296 19.72 -6.93 3.05
CA ARG A 296 20.04 -7.82 1.93
C ARG A 296 19.51 -9.23 2.21
N LEU A 297 18.82 -9.81 1.25
CA LEU A 297 18.47 -11.22 1.21
C LEU A 297 19.43 -11.88 0.21
N GLY A 298 20.53 -12.43 0.72
CA GLY A 298 21.66 -12.84 -0.13
C GLY A 298 22.24 -11.64 -0.87
N PHE A 299 22.22 -11.70 -2.19
CA PHE A 299 22.74 -10.61 -3.05
C PHE A 299 21.68 -9.53 -3.35
N GLN A 300 20.42 -9.78 -3.05
CA GLN A 300 19.29 -8.90 -3.38
C GLN A 300 19.02 -7.91 -2.26
N PRO A 301 19.21 -6.58 -2.47
CA PRO A 301 18.73 -5.59 -1.54
C PRO A 301 17.20 -5.54 -1.55
N VAL A 302 16.60 -5.49 -0.35
CA VAL A 302 15.14 -5.39 -0.18
C VAL A 302 14.80 -4.34 0.86
N ASN A 303 13.64 -3.73 0.69
CA ASN A 303 13.03 -2.83 1.65
C ASN A 303 11.72 -3.45 2.16
N VAL A 304 11.63 -3.73 3.45
CA VAL A 304 10.44 -4.30 4.08
C VAL A 304 9.87 -3.28 5.06
N SER A 305 8.55 -3.07 5.06
CA SER A 305 7.89 -2.20 6.03
C SER A 305 6.50 -2.69 6.40
N VAL A 306 6.09 -2.33 7.63
CA VAL A 306 4.72 -2.48 8.15
C VAL A 306 4.26 -1.12 8.63
N GLN A 307 3.04 -0.74 8.25
CA GLN A 307 2.46 0.56 8.58
C GLN A 307 0.98 0.37 8.91
N ALA A 308 0.48 1.11 9.90
CA ALA A 308 -0.93 1.13 10.29
C ALA A 308 -1.48 2.56 10.24
N TYR A 309 -2.71 2.71 9.74
CA TYR A 309 -3.37 3.99 9.56
C TYR A 309 -4.81 3.94 10.05
N GLY A 310 -5.20 4.91 10.88
CA GLY A 310 -6.59 5.18 11.21
C GLY A 310 -7.14 6.27 10.30
N ASN A 311 -8.36 6.13 9.81
CA ASN A 311 -8.99 7.14 8.97
C ASN A 311 -9.62 8.24 9.83
N ALA A 312 -8.92 9.37 9.98
CA ALA A 312 -9.36 10.54 10.75
C ALA A 312 -10.59 11.22 10.10
N LYS A 313 -10.65 11.23 8.77
CA LYS A 313 -11.84 11.59 7.99
C LYS A 313 -12.10 10.51 6.95
N ARG A 314 -13.36 10.13 6.84
CA ARG A 314 -13.87 9.16 5.85
C ARG A 314 -15.21 9.67 5.30
N PRO A 315 -15.61 9.24 4.10
CA PRO A 315 -16.95 9.49 3.58
C PRO A 315 -18.04 9.07 4.57
N ASP A 316 -19.00 9.97 4.82
CA ASP A 316 -20.02 9.77 5.86
C ASP A 316 -21.08 8.72 5.46
N ASN A 317 -21.46 8.71 4.16
CA ASN A 317 -22.52 7.85 3.62
C ASN A 317 -22.00 6.65 2.82
N PHE A 318 -20.68 6.49 2.70
CA PHE A 318 -20.08 5.37 2.00
C PHE A 318 -19.47 4.41 3.03
N PRO A 319 -19.58 3.11 2.81
CA PRO A 319 -18.95 2.11 3.69
C PRO A 319 -17.43 2.16 3.58
N SER A 320 -16.83 3.16 4.19
CA SER A 320 -15.39 3.40 4.19
C SER A 320 -14.72 2.71 5.36
N PRO A 321 -13.47 2.24 5.22
CA PRO A 321 -12.75 1.59 6.31
C PRO A 321 -12.48 2.56 7.46
N THR A 322 -12.43 2.03 8.70
CA THR A 322 -12.00 2.81 9.86
C THR A 322 -10.48 2.83 10.00
N TRP A 323 -9.81 1.77 9.61
CA TRP A 323 -8.36 1.68 9.65
C TRP A 323 -7.81 0.73 8.58
N GLN A 324 -6.51 0.86 8.30
CA GLN A 324 -5.79 0.14 7.27
C GLN A 324 -4.47 -0.38 7.82
N LEU A 325 -4.12 -1.61 7.46
CA LEU A 325 -2.79 -2.16 7.62
C LEU A 325 -2.12 -2.24 6.25
N LYS A 326 -0.89 -1.72 6.17
CA LYS A 326 -0.06 -1.80 4.97
C LYS A 326 1.19 -2.61 5.26
N PHE A 327 1.43 -3.62 4.45
CA PHE A 327 2.68 -4.36 4.39
C PHE A 327 3.35 -4.13 3.04
N GLN A 328 4.67 -4.00 3.02
CA GLN A 328 5.43 -3.81 1.78
C GLN A 328 6.71 -4.63 1.81
N ILE A 329 7.03 -5.24 0.67
CA ILE A 329 8.38 -5.69 0.32
C ILE A 329 8.74 -5.10 -1.03
N ALA A 330 9.87 -4.39 -1.13
CA ALA A 330 10.35 -3.81 -2.38
C ALA A 330 11.70 -4.41 -2.74
N PHE A 331 11.81 -4.94 -3.96
CA PHE A 331 13.06 -5.40 -4.53
C PHE A 331 13.78 -4.24 -5.18
N LEU A 332 15.06 -4.08 -4.90
CA LEU A 332 15.87 -2.93 -5.29
C LEU A 332 16.96 -3.38 -6.24
N TYR A 333 17.08 -2.69 -7.38
CA TYR A 333 18.07 -3.00 -8.41
C TYR A 333 18.93 -1.75 -8.66
N PRO A 334 20.03 -1.57 -7.88
CA PRO A 334 20.96 -0.46 -8.08
C PRO A 334 21.59 -0.56 -9.47
N LYS A 335 21.69 0.58 -10.18
CA LYS A 335 22.44 0.62 -11.43
C LYS A 335 23.91 0.29 -11.13
N ARG A 336 24.47 -0.64 -11.88
CA ARG A 336 25.92 -0.85 -11.86
C ARG A 336 26.59 0.42 -12.38
N PRO A 337 27.69 0.90 -11.76
CA PRO A 337 28.50 1.94 -12.35
C PRO A 337 28.85 1.50 -13.78
N LYS A 338 28.70 2.37 -14.77
CA LYS A 338 29.30 2.13 -16.07
C LYS A 338 30.81 2.16 -15.86
N GLY A 339 31.48 1.01 -16.06
CA GLY A 339 32.92 0.91 -16.13
C GLY A 339 33.49 1.76 -17.25
#